data_a71af8eedcc61a1b98bde67111faee9a
#
_entry.id   a71af8eedcc61a1b98bde67111faee9a
#
_cell.length_a   1.000
_cell.length_b   1.000
_cell.length_c   1.000
_cell.angle_alpha   90.00
_cell.angle_beta   90.00
_cell.angle_gamma   90.00
#
_symmetry.space_group_name_H-M   'P 1'
#
loop_
_entity.id
_entity.type
_entity.pdbx_description
1 polymer ?
#
loop_
_entity_poly.entity_id
_entity_poly.type
_entity_poly.pdbx_seq_one_letter_code
_entity_poly.pdbx_strand_id
1 'polypeptide(L)'
;MIRLYLDTEFTQLNLSRQLISLALVSDSGHEFYVEITDTWADSDCSDFVKSVVLPQLNHAKHGQTFSEARSALRRFISSVGEAEVIGDALKWAWPLFLELRGPEGLPENIAGCREISD
;
A
#
# COMPACT_ATOMS: atom_id res chain seq x y z
N MET A 1 12.39 -15.52 -8.06
CA MET A 1 11.69 -14.60 -7.12
C MET A 1 10.80 -13.65 -7.93
N ILE A 2 9.57 -13.47 -7.52
CA ILE A 2 8.67 -12.54 -8.21
C ILE A 2 8.92 -11.10 -7.75
N ARG A 3 8.49 -10.13 -8.58
CA ARG A 3 8.53 -8.73 -8.24
C ARG A 3 7.11 -8.25 -7.96
N LEU A 4 6.95 -7.59 -6.80
CA LEU A 4 5.69 -6.97 -6.41
C LEU A 4 5.86 -5.45 -6.52
N TYR A 5 5.18 -4.85 -7.47
CA TYR A 5 5.23 -3.40 -7.68
C TYR A 5 4.26 -2.72 -6.73
N LEU A 6 4.80 -1.87 -5.85
CA LEU A 6 4.06 -1.18 -4.81
C LEU A 6 3.68 0.22 -5.27
N ASP A 7 2.40 0.57 -5.10
CA ASP A 7 1.90 1.91 -5.30
C ASP A 7 0.97 2.27 -4.14
N THR A 8 1.12 3.49 -3.61
CA THR A 8 0.30 3.97 -2.50
C THR A 8 -0.22 5.37 -2.78
N GLU A 9 -1.42 5.66 -2.24
CA GLU A 9 -1.92 7.01 -2.12
C GLU A 9 -2.00 7.36 -0.63
N PHE A 10 -1.62 8.57 -0.26
CA PHE A 10 -1.59 9.00 1.14
C PHE A 10 -2.03 10.46 1.25
N THR A 11 -2.35 10.89 2.48
CA THR A 11 -3.04 12.15 2.70
C THR A 11 -2.25 13.39 2.29
N GLN A 12 -0.94 13.40 2.53
CA GLN A 12 -0.07 14.51 2.15
C GLN A 12 1.40 14.14 2.31
N LEU A 13 2.29 14.95 1.73
CA LEU A 13 3.74 14.70 1.78
C LEU A 13 4.36 15.25 3.06
N ASN A 14 4.12 14.58 4.19
CA ASN A 14 4.77 14.91 5.46
C ASN A 14 4.88 13.68 6.35
N LEU A 15 5.49 13.84 7.52
CA LEU A 15 5.72 12.72 8.44
C LEU A 15 4.45 12.22 9.11
N SER A 16 3.38 13.01 9.09
CA SER A 16 2.08 12.64 9.66
C SER A 16 1.15 12.02 8.63
N ARG A 17 1.64 11.72 7.44
CA ARG A 17 0.81 11.17 6.37
C ARG A 17 0.17 9.84 6.77
N GLN A 18 -1.03 9.62 6.25
CA GLN A 18 -1.78 8.40 6.50
C GLN A 18 -2.12 7.73 5.17
N LEU A 19 -2.13 6.41 5.18
CA LEU A 19 -2.40 5.61 3.99
C LEU A 19 -3.86 5.73 3.57
N ILE A 20 -4.10 6.03 2.31
CA ILE A 20 -5.44 6.04 1.70
C ILE A 20 -5.67 4.74 0.93
N SER A 21 -4.72 4.35 0.08
CA SER A 21 -4.84 3.11 -0.69
C SER A 21 -3.47 2.49 -0.92
N LEU A 22 -3.48 1.17 -1.16
CA LEU A 22 -2.25 0.42 -1.41
C LEU A 22 -2.51 -0.64 -2.47
N ALA A 23 -1.65 -0.69 -3.47
CA ALA A 23 -1.68 -1.68 -4.52
C ALA A 23 -0.37 -2.44 -4.59
N LEU A 24 -0.46 -3.74 -4.84
CA LEU A 24 0.68 -4.59 -5.17
C LEU A 24 0.31 -5.38 -6.42
N VAL A 25 1.15 -5.28 -7.45
CA VAL A 25 0.94 -5.99 -8.72
C VAL A 25 2.21 -6.73 -9.06
N SER A 26 2.10 -8.03 -9.31
CA SER A 26 3.27 -8.83 -9.66
C SER A 26 3.45 -8.93 -11.16
N ASP A 27 4.68 -9.24 -11.57
CA ASP A 27 5.00 -9.56 -12.96
C ASP A 27 4.45 -10.94 -13.37
N SER A 28 3.92 -11.72 -12.43
CA SER A 28 3.34 -13.04 -12.66
C SER A 28 1.81 -13.08 -12.60
N GLY A 29 1.15 -11.91 -12.52
CA GLY A 29 -0.31 -11.83 -12.59
C GLY A 29 -1.05 -11.74 -11.27
N HIS A 30 -0.36 -11.70 -10.13
CA HIS A 30 -1.02 -11.49 -8.84
C HIS A 30 -1.32 -10.01 -8.62
N GLU A 31 -2.49 -9.71 -8.08
CA GLU A 31 -2.90 -8.31 -7.81
C GLU A 31 -3.54 -8.20 -6.44
N PHE A 32 -3.20 -7.12 -5.73
CA PHE A 32 -3.81 -6.74 -4.46
C PHE A 32 -4.09 -5.25 -4.49
N TYR A 33 -5.29 -4.85 -4.06
CA TYR A 33 -5.65 -3.46 -3.94
C TYR A 33 -6.62 -3.27 -2.78
N VAL A 34 -6.40 -2.21 -2.00
CA VAL A 34 -7.28 -1.88 -0.87
C VAL A 34 -7.35 -0.37 -0.67
N GLU A 35 -8.52 0.12 -0.25
CA GLU A 35 -8.74 1.50 0.17
C GLU A 35 -9.09 1.49 1.66
N ILE A 36 -8.38 2.29 2.44
CA ILE A 36 -8.59 2.35 3.89
C ILE A 36 -9.72 3.31 4.21
N THR A 37 -10.64 2.90 5.09
CA THR A 37 -11.86 3.67 5.36
C THR A 37 -11.92 4.33 6.73
N ASP A 38 -11.02 3.99 7.66
CA ASP A 38 -11.21 4.36 9.07
C ASP A 38 -10.04 5.10 9.75
N THR A 39 -8.92 5.31 9.06
CA THR A 39 -7.74 5.90 9.69
C THR A 39 -7.41 7.30 9.21
N TRP A 40 -8.17 7.86 8.30
CA TRP A 40 -7.94 9.20 7.76
C TRP A 40 -9.28 9.86 7.43
N ALA A 41 -9.25 11.18 7.27
CA ALA A 41 -10.42 11.96 6.88
C ALA A 41 -10.06 12.94 5.77
N ASP A 42 -11.05 13.43 5.04
CA ASP A 42 -10.85 14.40 3.95
C ASP A 42 -10.05 15.62 4.44
N SER A 43 -10.28 16.06 5.68
CA SER A 43 -9.57 17.20 6.25
C SER A 43 -8.08 16.97 6.44
N ASP A 44 -7.62 15.72 6.43
CA ASP A 44 -6.19 15.38 6.52
C ASP A 44 -5.48 15.49 5.17
N CYS A 45 -6.25 15.64 4.09
CA CYS A 45 -5.72 15.56 2.73
C CYS A 45 -5.28 16.91 2.21
N SER A 46 -4.19 16.91 1.43
CA SER A 46 -3.76 18.09 0.68
C SER A 46 -4.79 18.42 -0.42
N ASP A 47 -4.72 19.64 -0.95
CA ASP A 47 -5.61 20.06 -2.04
C ASP A 47 -5.46 19.17 -3.26
N PHE A 48 -4.23 18.77 -3.59
CA PHE A 48 -3.97 17.86 -4.70
C PHE A 48 -4.68 16.52 -4.46
N VAL A 49 -4.56 15.94 -3.28
CA VAL A 49 -5.20 14.65 -2.97
C VAL A 49 -6.72 14.76 -3.04
N LYS A 50 -7.29 15.86 -2.52
CA LYS A 50 -8.74 16.07 -2.60
C LYS A 50 -9.25 16.14 -4.04
N SER A 51 -8.50 16.78 -4.92
CA SER A 51 -8.95 17.00 -6.31
C SER A 51 -8.63 15.86 -7.24
N VAL A 52 -7.57 15.08 -6.99
CA VAL A 52 -7.08 14.05 -7.91
C VAL A 52 -7.31 12.64 -7.37
N VAL A 53 -7.02 12.39 -6.11
CA VAL A 53 -7.06 11.04 -5.55
C VAL A 53 -8.45 10.65 -5.07
N LEU A 54 -9.08 11.48 -4.23
CA LEU A 54 -10.37 11.12 -3.61
C LEU A 54 -11.46 10.82 -4.64
N PRO A 55 -11.58 11.56 -5.77
CA PRO A 55 -12.61 11.23 -6.75
C PRO A 55 -12.45 9.85 -7.42
N GLN A 56 -11.26 9.26 -7.37
CA GLN A 56 -10.98 7.96 -7.97
C GLN A 56 -11.31 6.79 -7.05
N LEU A 57 -11.55 7.03 -5.77
CA LEU A 57 -11.81 5.97 -4.80
C LEU A 57 -13.18 5.34 -5.02
N ASN A 58 -13.26 4.05 -4.70
CA ASN A 58 -14.51 3.30 -4.74
C ASN A 58 -14.60 2.45 -3.48
N HIS A 59 -14.97 3.08 -2.36
CA HIS A 59 -15.05 2.41 -1.07
C HIS A 59 -16.11 1.32 -1.04
N ALA A 60 -17.16 1.45 -1.85
CA ALA A 60 -18.18 0.41 -1.92
C ALA A 60 -17.61 -0.91 -2.42
N LYS A 61 -16.62 -0.85 -3.30
CA LYS A 61 -16.00 -2.04 -3.89
C LYS A 61 -14.71 -2.44 -3.18
N HIS A 62 -13.88 -1.47 -2.78
CA HIS A 62 -12.51 -1.71 -2.33
C HIS A 62 -12.23 -1.26 -0.90
N GLY A 63 -13.20 -0.64 -0.23
CA GLY A 63 -13.00 -0.11 1.11
C GLY A 63 -12.90 -1.19 2.17
N GLN A 64 -11.91 -1.05 3.06
CA GLN A 64 -11.73 -1.91 4.23
C GLN A 64 -11.20 -1.07 5.38
N THR A 65 -11.49 -1.50 6.61
CA THR A 65 -10.82 -0.92 7.77
C THR A 65 -9.33 -1.26 7.72
N PHE A 66 -8.52 -0.51 8.46
CA PHE A 66 -7.09 -0.77 8.52
C PHE A 66 -6.80 -2.20 8.99
N SER A 67 -7.55 -2.68 9.99
CA SER A 67 -7.41 -4.04 10.51
C SER A 67 -7.74 -5.10 9.47
N GLU A 68 -8.85 -4.91 8.74
CA GLU A 68 -9.24 -5.82 7.65
C GLU A 68 -8.21 -5.83 6.54
N ALA A 69 -7.73 -4.65 6.17
CA ALA A 69 -6.72 -4.49 5.13
C ALA A 69 -5.41 -5.19 5.51
N ARG A 70 -5.01 -5.09 6.79
CA ARG A 70 -3.82 -5.80 7.29
C ARG A 70 -3.96 -7.30 7.11
N SER A 71 -5.10 -7.85 7.49
CA SER A 71 -5.35 -9.29 7.34
C SER A 71 -5.33 -9.71 5.88
N ALA A 72 -5.94 -8.92 5.01
CA ALA A 72 -5.97 -9.19 3.58
C ALA A 72 -4.57 -9.11 2.96
N LEU A 73 -3.77 -8.13 3.35
CA LEU A 73 -2.39 -7.98 2.88
C LEU A 73 -1.54 -9.18 3.29
N ARG A 74 -1.68 -9.63 4.54
CA ARG A 74 -0.94 -10.80 5.04
C ARG A 74 -1.29 -12.05 4.25
N ARG A 75 -2.58 -12.28 3.96
CA ARG A 75 -3.01 -13.42 3.15
C ARG A 75 -2.44 -13.35 1.75
N PHE A 76 -2.47 -12.15 1.14
CA PHE A 76 -1.93 -11.96 -0.21
C PHE A 76 -0.43 -12.29 -0.25
N ILE A 77 0.34 -11.70 0.67
CA ILE A 77 1.80 -11.90 0.73
C ILE A 77 2.12 -13.38 0.92
N SER A 78 1.39 -14.08 1.80
CA SER A 78 1.61 -15.51 2.03
C SER A 78 1.35 -16.34 0.79
N SER A 79 0.49 -15.87 -0.11
CA SER A 79 0.09 -16.64 -1.30
C SER A 79 1.05 -16.49 -2.48
N VAL A 80 1.93 -15.48 -2.49
CA VAL A 80 2.73 -15.19 -3.70
C VAL A 80 4.11 -15.85 -3.72
N GLY A 81 4.54 -16.45 -2.61
CA GLY A 81 5.86 -17.06 -2.54
C GLY A 81 6.96 -16.03 -2.35
N GLU A 82 8.19 -16.40 -2.72
CA GLU A 82 9.35 -15.51 -2.55
C GLU A 82 9.25 -14.31 -3.49
N ALA A 83 9.37 -13.10 -2.93
CA ALA A 83 9.15 -11.87 -3.67
C ALA A 83 10.05 -10.73 -3.19
N GLU A 84 10.27 -9.77 -4.09
CA GLU A 84 10.90 -8.49 -3.79
C GLU A 84 9.91 -7.37 -4.10
N VAL A 85 9.83 -6.35 -3.23
CA VAL A 85 8.95 -5.21 -3.45
C VAL A 85 9.71 -4.14 -4.24
N ILE A 86 9.09 -3.64 -5.30
CA ILE A 86 9.66 -2.64 -6.20
C ILE A 86 8.76 -1.41 -6.19
N GLY A 87 9.34 -0.22 -6.16
CA GLY A 87 8.56 1.01 -6.23
C GLY A 87 9.37 2.19 -6.69
N ASP A 88 8.69 3.25 -7.13
CA ASP A 88 9.32 4.48 -7.62
C ASP A 88 9.32 5.60 -6.57
N ALA A 89 8.66 5.41 -5.44
CA ALA A 89 8.58 6.38 -4.36
C ALA A 89 8.69 5.69 -3.00
N LEU A 90 9.61 4.74 -2.86
CA LEU A 90 9.72 3.91 -1.66
C LEU A 90 10.05 4.71 -0.40
N LYS A 91 10.68 5.86 -0.53
CA LYS A 91 10.89 6.76 0.60
C LYS A 91 9.57 7.07 1.33
N TRP A 92 8.48 7.21 0.57
CA TRP A 92 7.14 7.50 1.11
C TRP A 92 6.30 6.25 1.27
N ALA A 93 6.36 5.33 0.32
CA ALA A 93 5.47 4.17 0.27
C ALA A 93 5.91 3.03 1.18
N TRP A 94 7.22 2.78 1.31
CA TRP A 94 7.72 1.65 2.07
C TRP A 94 7.35 1.70 3.55
N PRO A 95 7.51 2.83 4.26
CA PRO A 95 7.05 2.91 5.65
C PRO A 95 5.55 2.66 5.82
N LEU A 96 4.73 3.09 4.86
CA LEU A 96 3.29 2.85 4.91
C LEU A 96 2.96 1.37 4.69
N PHE A 97 3.69 0.70 3.80
CA PHE A 97 3.56 -0.74 3.61
C PHE A 97 3.90 -1.50 4.89
N LEU A 98 5.01 -1.15 5.54
CA LEU A 98 5.42 -1.80 6.79
C LEU A 98 4.42 -1.54 7.91
N GLU A 99 3.86 -0.34 7.98
CA GLU A 99 2.84 -0.01 8.98
C GLU A 99 1.57 -0.84 8.77
N LEU A 100 1.11 -0.96 7.55
CA LEU A 100 -0.06 -1.80 7.26
C LEU A 100 0.25 -3.27 7.55
N ARG A 101 1.43 -3.73 7.16
CA ARG A 101 1.86 -5.10 7.42
C ARG A 101 1.83 -5.44 8.91
N GLY A 102 2.27 -4.51 9.77
CA GLY A 102 2.17 -4.62 11.22
C GLY A 102 3.50 -4.92 11.91
N PRO A 103 3.47 -5.00 13.27
CA PRO A 103 4.68 -5.01 14.09
C PRO A 103 5.50 -6.30 14.03
N GLU A 104 5.01 -7.34 13.38
CA GLU A 104 5.73 -8.62 13.28
C GLU A 104 6.89 -8.57 12.29
N GLY A 105 7.11 -7.42 11.68
CA GLY A 105 8.23 -7.23 10.77
C GLY A 105 7.96 -7.79 9.36
N LEU A 106 9.03 -7.90 8.59
CA LEU A 106 8.95 -8.32 7.20
C LEU A 106 8.70 -9.84 7.14
N PRO A 107 7.75 -10.31 6.32
CA PRO A 107 7.54 -11.74 6.11
C PRO A 107 8.80 -12.41 5.54
N GLU A 108 9.03 -13.67 5.91
CA GLU A 108 10.21 -14.40 5.46
C GLU A 108 10.32 -14.52 3.94
N ASN A 109 9.18 -14.55 3.25
CA ASN A 109 9.18 -14.68 1.78
C ASN A 109 9.41 -13.36 1.05
N ILE A 110 9.51 -12.23 1.77
CA ILE A 110 9.82 -10.93 1.17
C ILE A 110 11.30 -10.63 1.38
N ALA A 111 12.04 -10.54 0.28
CA ALA A 111 13.50 -10.34 0.32
C ALA A 111 13.91 -8.90 0.61
N GLY A 112 12.96 -7.96 0.61
CA GLY A 112 13.22 -6.55 0.84
C GLY A 112 12.56 -5.68 -0.21
N CYS A 113 13.07 -4.46 -0.35
CA CYS A 113 12.54 -3.51 -1.33
C CYS A 113 13.66 -2.91 -2.17
N ARG A 114 13.28 -2.43 -3.36
CA ARG A 114 14.23 -1.80 -4.29
C ARG A 114 13.52 -0.71 -5.08
N GLU A 115 14.17 0.46 -5.18
CA GLU A 115 13.67 1.53 -6.05
C GLU A 115 13.76 1.10 -7.51
N ILE A 116 12.78 1.52 -8.30
CA ILE A 116 12.87 1.39 -9.75
C ILE A 116 14.02 2.29 -10.22
N SER A 117 14.99 1.70 -10.89
CA SER A 117 16.09 2.46 -11.46
C SER A 117 15.82 2.75 -12.94
N ASP A 118 16.16 3.93 -13.33
CA ASP A 118 16.06 4.37 -14.73
C ASP A 118 17.26 3.89 -15.55
#